data_1c15ce70e37e0fa7b1c267b90dfdbb33
#
_entry.id   1c15ce70e37e0fa7b1c267b90dfdbb33
#
_cell.length_a   1.000
_cell.length_b   1.000
_cell.length_c   1.000
_cell.angle_alpha   90.00
_cell.angle_beta   90.00
_cell.angle_gamma   90.00
#
_symmetry.space_group_name_H-M   'P 1'
#
loop_
_entity.id
_entity.type
_entity.pdbx_description
1 polymer ?
#
loop_
_entity_poly.entity_id
_entity_poly.type
_entity_poly.pdbx_seq_one_letter_code
_entity_poly.pdbx_strand_id
1 'polypeptide(L)'
;MLQSSKLSKSFGKLKALDQVSVHMQAGQAVSLIGPNGSGKTTFIKCLLGLVIPDSGSLTLHEQPILGTWDYRRHIGYMPQIGRYPDHMRVGQVFDMIREIRGTEQKGFDDDLFKSYEVDKFAHKTMRTLSGGTRQKVSACLAFLFDPEVLVLDEPTAGLDPLASEILKEKVLAEKEKGKLILVTSHILSDLEELTTDVLYLMDGQVQFYQPIAQLKSRTGEEKLNRALASIMRKEAHLN
;
A
#
# COMPACT_ATOMS: atom_id res chain seq x y z
N MET A 1 7.07 13.44 -5.98
CA MET A 1 5.78 12.84 -6.32
C MET A 1 4.83 12.85 -5.12
N LEU A 2 5.07 12.08 -4.07
CA LEU A 2 4.27 12.08 -2.83
C LEU A 2 5.12 12.60 -1.69
N GLN A 3 4.63 13.63 -0.96
CA GLN A 3 5.36 14.20 0.16
C GLN A 3 4.44 14.41 1.37
N SER A 4 4.93 14.04 2.55
CA SER A 4 4.38 14.51 3.82
C SER A 4 5.37 15.44 4.51
N SER A 5 4.86 16.46 5.19
CA SER A 5 5.67 17.38 5.98
C SER A 5 5.04 17.56 7.35
N LYS A 6 5.77 17.13 8.39
CA LYS A 6 5.38 17.21 9.81
C LYS A 6 3.96 16.72 10.09
N LEU A 7 3.55 15.64 9.37
CA LEU A 7 2.22 15.09 9.49
C LEU A 7 1.99 14.50 10.86
N SER A 8 0.98 14.99 11.58
CA SER A 8 0.67 14.53 12.94
C SER A 8 -0.80 14.16 13.07
N LYS A 9 -1.08 13.08 13.84
CA LYS A 9 -2.44 12.61 14.14
C LYS A 9 -2.51 11.97 15.51
N SER A 10 -3.48 12.41 16.30
CA SER A 10 -3.77 11.83 17.61
C SER A 10 -5.19 11.28 17.68
N PHE A 11 -5.39 10.24 18.44
CA PHE A 11 -6.68 9.68 18.81
C PHE A 11 -6.78 9.69 20.35
N GLY A 12 -7.45 10.71 20.87
CA GLY A 12 -7.43 10.99 22.30
C GLY A 12 -6.00 11.26 22.79
N LYS A 13 -5.51 10.46 23.72
CA LYS A 13 -4.14 10.59 24.26
C LYS A 13 -3.07 9.88 23.39
N LEU A 14 -3.48 9.02 22.46
CA LEU A 14 -2.56 8.29 21.61
C LEU A 14 -2.12 9.14 20.42
N LYS A 15 -0.86 9.48 20.33
CA LYS A 15 -0.25 10.15 19.19
C LYS A 15 0.14 9.09 18.16
N ALA A 16 -0.75 8.86 17.18
CA ALA A 16 -0.59 7.81 16.17
C ALA A 16 0.42 8.19 15.06
N LEU A 17 0.55 9.50 14.77
CA LEU A 17 1.60 10.07 13.92
C LEU A 17 2.16 11.30 14.60
N ASP A 18 3.47 11.41 14.63
CA ASP A 18 4.21 12.53 15.24
C ASP A 18 5.23 13.11 14.26
N GLN A 19 4.86 14.21 13.62
CA GLN A 19 5.68 14.98 12.69
C GLN A 19 6.31 14.15 11.56
N VAL A 20 5.58 13.19 11.03
CA VAL A 20 6.03 12.31 9.93
C VAL A 20 6.31 13.14 8.68
N SER A 21 7.60 13.17 8.28
CA SER A 21 8.07 13.86 7.09
C SER A 21 8.78 12.86 6.17
N VAL A 22 8.25 12.62 4.96
CA VAL A 22 8.83 11.75 3.97
C VAL A 22 8.62 12.31 2.56
N HIS A 23 9.53 12.02 1.66
CA HIS A 23 9.42 12.37 0.25
C HIS A 23 9.68 11.13 -0.59
N MET A 24 8.65 10.64 -1.26
CA MET A 24 8.67 9.46 -2.13
C MET A 24 8.58 9.90 -3.59
N GLN A 25 9.37 9.28 -4.45
CA GLN A 25 9.47 9.63 -5.87
C GLN A 25 8.79 8.57 -6.76
N ALA A 26 8.49 8.93 -7.99
CA ALA A 26 8.08 7.98 -9.01
C ALA A 26 9.19 6.93 -9.22
N GLY A 27 8.80 5.69 -9.49
CA GLY A 27 9.72 4.57 -9.65
C GLY A 27 10.20 3.93 -8.33
N GLN A 28 9.91 4.53 -7.18
CA GLN A 28 10.21 3.89 -5.90
C GLN A 28 9.11 2.89 -5.50
N ALA A 29 9.55 1.75 -5.02
CA ALA A 29 8.71 0.81 -4.29
C ALA A 29 9.15 0.82 -2.82
N VAL A 30 8.29 1.36 -1.95
CA VAL A 30 8.61 1.64 -0.55
C VAL A 30 7.90 0.64 0.35
N SER A 31 8.66 -0.10 1.15
CA SER A 31 8.11 -0.89 2.25
C SER A 31 7.86 -0.01 3.46
N LEU A 32 6.63 0.02 3.94
CA LEU A 32 6.26 0.70 5.18
C LEU A 32 6.27 -0.32 6.32
N ILE A 33 7.31 -0.30 7.13
CA ILE A 33 7.57 -1.27 8.19
C ILE A 33 7.46 -0.61 9.57
N GLY A 34 7.16 -1.41 10.57
CA GLY A 34 7.12 -1.02 11.99
C GLY A 34 6.24 -1.96 12.81
N PRO A 35 6.37 -1.95 14.14
CA PRO A 35 5.54 -2.78 15.03
C PRO A 35 4.06 -2.43 14.93
N ASN A 36 3.21 -3.27 15.52
CA ASN A 36 1.79 -2.96 15.64
C ASN A 36 1.61 -1.68 16.47
N GLY A 37 0.74 -0.79 16.00
CA GLY A 37 0.54 0.52 16.65
C GLY A 37 1.54 1.61 16.23
N SER A 38 2.54 1.31 15.40
CA SER A 38 3.55 2.31 14.99
C SER A 38 3.04 3.45 14.10
N GLY A 39 1.77 3.41 13.65
CA GLY A 39 1.18 4.47 12.83
C GLY A 39 1.02 4.15 11.35
N LYS A 40 1.48 2.98 10.85
CA LYS A 40 1.41 2.60 9.42
C LYS A 40 0.03 2.77 8.81
N THR A 41 -0.98 2.13 9.41
CA THR A 41 -2.37 2.22 8.95
C THR A 41 -2.92 3.65 9.04
N THR A 42 -2.52 4.42 10.04
CA THR A 42 -2.91 5.82 10.18
C THR A 42 -2.30 6.67 9.08
N PHE A 43 -1.02 6.46 8.75
CA PHE A 43 -0.34 7.14 7.64
C PHE A 43 -1.03 6.84 6.30
N ILE A 44 -1.29 5.56 6.00
CA ILE A 44 -2.04 5.14 4.80
C ILE A 44 -3.43 5.80 4.77
N LYS A 45 -4.16 5.77 5.88
CA LYS A 45 -5.50 6.39 5.94
C LYS A 45 -5.47 7.91 5.75
N CYS A 46 -4.43 8.60 6.24
CA CYS A 46 -4.25 10.03 5.97
C CYS A 46 -3.96 10.26 4.48
N LEU A 47 -3.10 9.44 3.86
CA LEU A 47 -2.82 9.50 2.43
C LEU A 47 -4.08 9.29 1.58
N LEU A 48 -4.94 8.37 1.98
CA LEU A 48 -6.20 8.08 1.29
C LEU A 48 -7.32 9.09 1.61
N GLY A 49 -7.07 10.05 2.52
CA GLY A 49 -8.09 11.00 2.99
C GLY A 49 -9.21 10.36 3.80
N LEU A 50 -8.97 9.16 4.35
CA LEU A 50 -9.89 8.46 5.25
C LEU A 50 -9.74 8.91 6.70
N VAL A 51 -8.61 9.53 7.02
CA VAL A 51 -8.32 10.17 8.31
C VAL A 51 -7.76 11.56 8.02
N ILE A 52 -8.32 12.57 8.66
CA ILE A 52 -7.82 13.95 8.58
C ILE A 52 -6.71 14.11 9.63
N PRO A 53 -5.47 14.47 9.24
CA PRO A 53 -4.41 14.78 10.20
C PRO A 53 -4.74 16.01 11.01
N ASP A 54 -4.15 16.11 12.21
CA ASP A 54 -4.35 17.26 13.11
C ASP A 54 -3.45 18.44 12.69
N SER A 55 -2.28 18.14 12.09
CA SER A 55 -1.35 19.14 11.57
C SER A 55 -0.42 18.55 10.51
N GLY A 56 0.33 19.42 9.84
CA GLY A 56 1.23 19.06 8.75
C GLY A 56 0.54 19.12 7.39
N SER A 57 1.23 18.67 6.35
CA SER A 57 0.74 18.68 4.98
C SER A 57 1.02 17.37 4.26
N LEU A 58 0.18 17.10 3.26
CA LEU A 58 0.36 16.01 2.28
C LEU A 58 0.20 16.60 0.89
N THR A 59 1.13 16.28 0.01
CA THR A 59 1.07 16.69 -1.41
C THR A 59 1.29 15.48 -2.32
N LEU A 60 0.60 15.48 -3.43
CA LEU A 60 0.82 14.58 -4.57
C LEU A 60 1.08 15.45 -5.80
N HIS A 61 2.17 15.19 -6.54
CA HIS A 61 2.60 16.06 -7.65
C HIS A 61 2.69 17.55 -7.24
N GLU A 62 3.24 17.80 -6.02
CA GLU A 62 3.37 19.14 -5.44
C GLU A 62 2.02 19.85 -5.16
N GLN A 63 0.89 19.20 -5.46
CA GLN A 63 -0.43 19.74 -5.17
C GLN A 63 -0.92 19.27 -3.79
N PRO A 64 -1.43 20.15 -2.93
CA PRO A 64 -2.03 19.77 -1.66
C PRO A 64 -3.21 18.82 -1.85
N ILE A 65 -3.24 17.72 -1.09
CA ILE A 65 -4.31 16.72 -1.17
C ILE A 65 -5.26 16.74 0.02
N LEU A 66 -4.90 17.39 1.12
CA LEU A 66 -5.77 17.50 2.28
C LEU A 66 -6.99 18.38 1.99
N GLY A 67 -8.17 17.85 2.30
CA GLY A 67 -9.44 18.55 2.04
C GLY A 67 -9.95 18.44 0.61
N THR A 68 -9.25 17.69 -0.26
CA THR A 68 -9.67 17.42 -1.64
C THR A 68 -9.94 15.93 -1.83
N TRP A 69 -10.49 15.55 -2.97
CA TRP A 69 -10.81 14.14 -3.29
C TRP A 69 -10.34 13.68 -4.67
N ASP A 70 -10.10 14.61 -5.60
CA ASP A 70 -9.75 14.32 -7.00
C ASP A 70 -8.45 13.52 -7.13
N TYR A 71 -7.47 13.76 -6.27
CA TYR A 71 -6.18 13.07 -6.28
C TYR A 71 -6.32 11.55 -6.12
N ARG A 72 -7.43 11.07 -5.54
CA ARG A 72 -7.68 9.63 -5.34
C ARG A 72 -7.79 8.87 -6.66
N ARG A 73 -8.06 9.57 -7.77
CA ARG A 73 -8.05 8.97 -9.11
C ARG A 73 -6.67 8.45 -9.51
N HIS A 74 -5.61 9.02 -8.96
CA HIS A 74 -4.22 8.63 -9.19
C HIS A 74 -3.73 7.53 -8.25
N ILE A 75 -4.56 7.10 -7.29
CA ILE A 75 -4.19 6.11 -6.28
C ILE A 75 -5.03 4.85 -6.44
N GLY A 76 -4.35 3.71 -6.61
CA GLY A 76 -4.91 2.38 -6.43
C GLY A 76 -4.68 1.90 -5.01
N TYR A 77 -5.72 1.42 -4.35
CA TYR A 77 -5.62 0.94 -2.97
C TYR A 77 -6.12 -0.49 -2.84
N MET A 78 -5.26 -1.34 -2.33
CA MET A 78 -5.59 -2.70 -1.93
C MET A 78 -5.55 -2.78 -0.39
N PRO A 79 -6.70 -2.80 0.29
CA PRO A 79 -6.75 -2.93 1.74
C PRO A 79 -6.41 -4.34 2.20
N GLN A 80 -5.91 -4.49 3.43
CA GLN A 80 -5.66 -5.78 4.06
C GLN A 80 -6.92 -6.67 4.06
N ILE A 81 -8.09 -6.09 4.29
CA ILE A 81 -9.38 -6.77 4.20
C ILE A 81 -10.30 -5.95 3.31
N GLY A 82 -10.52 -6.42 2.09
CA GLY A 82 -11.47 -5.80 1.16
C GLY A 82 -12.90 -5.96 1.66
N ARG A 83 -13.56 -4.83 1.91
CA ARG A 83 -14.99 -4.79 2.31
C ARG A 83 -15.81 -4.23 1.16
N TYR A 84 -16.67 -5.06 0.61
CA TYR A 84 -17.60 -4.73 -0.47
C TYR A 84 -19.02 -5.08 -0.03
N PRO A 85 -20.07 -4.52 -0.65
CA PRO A 85 -21.44 -4.87 -0.31
C PRO A 85 -21.68 -6.38 -0.49
N ASP A 86 -22.00 -7.06 0.59
CA ASP A 86 -22.07 -8.52 0.68
C ASP A 86 -23.07 -9.14 -0.31
N HIS A 87 -24.14 -8.43 -0.64
CA HIS A 87 -25.19 -8.88 -1.54
C HIS A 87 -24.86 -8.68 -3.03
N MET A 88 -23.87 -7.85 -3.35
CA MET A 88 -23.47 -7.62 -4.74
C MET A 88 -22.70 -8.81 -5.30
N ARG A 89 -22.90 -9.08 -6.59
CA ARG A 89 -22.04 -10.01 -7.34
C ARG A 89 -20.71 -9.35 -7.65
N VAL A 90 -19.67 -10.17 -7.82
CA VAL A 90 -18.33 -9.67 -8.16
C VAL A 90 -18.38 -8.76 -9.39
N GLY A 91 -19.03 -9.21 -10.49
CA GLY A 91 -19.17 -8.37 -11.69
C GLY A 91 -19.83 -7.02 -11.40
N GLN A 92 -20.89 -7.00 -10.59
CA GLN A 92 -21.56 -5.75 -10.21
C GLN A 92 -20.66 -4.81 -9.40
N VAL A 93 -19.72 -5.34 -8.60
CA VAL A 93 -18.74 -4.51 -7.90
C VAL A 93 -17.81 -3.81 -8.91
N PHE A 94 -17.33 -4.53 -9.92
CA PHE A 94 -16.52 -3.91 -10.97
C PHE A 94 -17.32 -2.84 -11.75
N ASP A 95 -18.55 -3.13 -12.12
CA ASP A 95 -19.42 -2.19 -12.84
C ASP A 95 -19.67 -0.92 -12.01
N MET A 96 -20.00 -1.08 -10.73
CA MET A 96 -20.18 0.03 -9.80
C MET A 96 -18.93 0.92 -9.70
N ILE A 97 -17.74 0.31 -9.57
CA ILE A 97 -16.49 1.07 -9.46
C ILE A 97 -16.17 1.79 -10.79
N ARG A 98 -16.45 1.16 -11.94
CA ARG A 98 -16.31 1.80 -13.26
C ARG A 98 -17.25 3.00 -13.40
N GLU A 99 -18.50 2.86 -12.97
CA GLU A 99 -19.50 3.93 -12.99
C GLU A 99 -19.09 5.11 -12.10
N ILE A 100 -18.62 4.85 -10.87
CA ILE A 100 -18.14 5.89 -9.94
C ILE A 100 -16.95 6.66 -10.53
N ARG A 101 -16.05 5.99 -11.25
CA ARG A 101 -14.88 6.63 -11.89
C ARG A 101 -15.24 7.43 -13.13
N GLY A 102 -16.41 7.18 -13.73
CA GLY A 102 -16.89 7.86 -14.95
C GLY A 102 -16.29 7.30 -16.24
N THR A 103 -16.86 7.74 -17.36
CA THR A 103 -16.55 7.23 -18.70
C THR A 103 -15.31 7.87 -19.35
N GLU A 104 -14.68 8.84 -18.69
CA GLU A 104 -13.54 9.59 -19.27
C GLU A 104 -12.23 8.77 -19.28
N GLN A 105 -12.18 7.65 -18.57
CA GLN A 105 -10.98 6.85 -18.48
C GLN A 105 -10.86 5.91 -19.69
N LYS A 106 -9.83 6.11 -20.48
CA LYS A 106 -9.48 5.26 -21.63
C LYS A 106 -8.77 4.01 -21.15
N GLY A 107 -9.47 2.89 -21.20
CA GLY A 107 -8.91 1.56 -20.92
C GLY A 107 -8.96 1.17 -19.45
N PHE A 108 -8.96 -0.13 -19.24
CA PHE A 108 -8.88 -0.76 -17.92
C PHE A 108 -7.71 -1.73 -17.95
N ASP A 109 -6.95 -1.77 -16.84
CA ASP A 109 -5.97 -2.83 -16.62
C ASP A 109 -6.71 -4.09 -16.17
N ASP A 110 -6.86 -5.05 -17.06
CA ASP A 110 -7.55 -6.30 -16.81
C ASP A 110 -6.60 -7.51 -16.66
N ASP A 111 -5.30 -7.28 -16.54
CA ASP A 111 -4.31 -8.34 -16.44
C ASP A 111 -4.59 -9.28 -15.27
N LEU A 112 -4.75 -8.72 -14.06
CA LEU A 112 -5.08 -9.53 -12.88
C LEU A 112 -6.47 -10.17 -12.97
N PHE A 113 -7.44 -9.48 -13.59
CA PHE A 113 -8.78 -10.02 -13.81
C PHE A 113 -8.73 -11.31 -14.65
N LYS A 114 -7.93 -11.31 -15.71
CA LYS A 114 -7.69 -12.47 -16.57
C LYS A 114 -6.87 -13.54 -15.86
N SER A 115 -5.75 -13.16 -15.24
CA SER A 115 -4.85 -14.11 -14.59
C SER A 115 -5.49 -14.83 -13.40
N TYR A 116 -6.40 -14.17 -12.69
CA TYR A 116 -7.18 -14.77 -11.61
C TYR A 116 -8.46 -15.45 -12.08
N GLU A 117 -8.74 -15.45 -13.39
CA GLU A 117 -9.93 -16.04 -13.99
C GLU A 117 -11.23 -15.55 -13.32
N VAL A 118 -11.32 -14.25 -13.06
CA VAL A 118 -12.46 -13.66 -12.32
C VAL A 118 -13.79 -13.91 -12.98
N ASP A 119 -13.83 -14.07 -14.31
CA ASP A 119 -15.03 -14.42 -15.08
C ASP A 119 -15.73 -15.67 -14.55
N LYS A 120 -14.95 -16.69 -14.12
CA LYS A 120 -15.49 -17.95 -13.61
C LYS A 120 -16.34 -17.78 -12.35
N PHE A 121 -16.12 -16.71 -11.59
CA PHE A 121 -16.87 -16.44 -10.37
C PHE A 121 -17.49 -15.03 -10.30
N ALA A 122 -17.52 -14.30 -11.40
CA ALA A 122 -18.13 -12.97 -11.48
C ALA A 122 -19.62 -12.95 -11.10
N HIS A 123 -20.31 -14.08 -11.26
CA HIS A 123 -21.71 -14.27 -10.91
C HIS A 123 -21.96 -14.51 -9.40
N LYS A 124 -20.90 -14.86 -8.62
CA LYS A 124 -21.01 -15.13 -7.18
C LYS A 124 -21.15 -13.84 -6.39
N THR A 125 -21.90 -13.88 -5.28
CA THR A 125 -22.01 -12.75 -4.37
C THR A 125 -20.79 -12.64 -3.47
N MET A 126 -20.41 -11.40 -3.10
CA MET A 126 -19.21 -11.12 -2.29
C MET A 126 -19.21 -11.90 -0.96
N ARG A 127 -20.37 -12.07 -0.32
CA ARG A 127 -20.50 -12.84 0.94
C ARG A 127 -20.12 -14.32 0.81
N THR A 128 -20.24 -14.90 -0.40
CA THR A 128 -19.98 -16.33 -0.64
C THR A 128 -18.54 -16.63 -0.99
N LEU A 129 -17.71 -15.59 -1.16
CA LEU A 129 -16.31 -15.75 -1.50
C LEU A 129 -15.47 -16.11 -0.29
N SER A 130 -14.48 -16.98 -0.50
CA SER A 130 -13.39 -17.18 0.47
C SER A 130 -12.58 -15.90 0.66
N GLY A 131 -11.82 -15.81 1.76
CA GLY A 131 -10.91 -14.68 2.01
C GLY A 131 -9.94 -14.46 0.85
N GLY A 132 -9.27 -15.52 0.38
CA GLY A 132 -8.34 -15.42 -0.74
C GLY A 132 -8.99 -15.00 -2.05
N THR A 133 -10.22 -15.49 -2.35
CA THR A 133 -10.94 -15.04 -3.56
C THR A 133 -11.34 -13.57 -3.45
N ARG A 134 -11.75 -13.10 -2.26
CA ARG A 134 -12.03 -11.69 -2.00
C ARG A 134 -10.78 -10.82 -2.16
N GLN A 135 -9.63 -11.34 -1.75
CA GLN A 135 -8.34 -10.68 -1.90
C GLN A 135 -7.94 -10.54 -3.39
N LYS A 136 -8.20 -11.59 -4.21
CA LYS A 136 -8.03 -11.51 -5.68
C LYS A 136 -8.88 -10.38 -6.29
N VAL A 137 -10.15 -10.25 -5.87
CA VAL A 137 -11.01 -9.13 -6.31
C VAL A 137 -10.44 -7.78 -5.88
N SER A 138 -9.97 -7.66 -4.63
CA SER A 138 -9.32 -6.43 -4.12
C SER A 138 -8.10 -6.05 -4.95
N ALA A 139 -7.25 -7.02 -5.28
CA ALA A 139 -6.09 -6.81 -6.14
C ALA A 139 -6.53 -6.27 -7.51
N CYS A 140 -7.44 -6.96 -8.21
CA CYS A 140 -7.92 -6.49 -9.51
C CYS A 140 -8.43 -5.04 -9.46
N LEU A 141 -9.22 -4.68 -8.44
CA LEU A 141 -9.76 -3.34 -8.30
C LEU A 141 -8.70 -2.26 -8.03
N ALA A 142 -7.64 -2.61 -7.31
CA ALA A 142 -6.55 -1.68 -7.02
C ALA A 142 -5.78 -1.26 -8.28
N PHE A 143 -5.62 -2.18 -9.23
CA PHE A 143 -4.89 -1.94 -10.47
C PHE A 143 -5.79 -1.48 -11.64
N LEU A 144 -7.10 -1.67 -11.54
CA LEU A 144 -8.08 -1.54 -12.63
C LEU A 144 -7.96 -0.28 -13.49
N PHE A 145 -7.60 0.84 -12.89
CA PHE A 145 -7.55 2.16 -13.56
C PHE A 145 -6.13 2.64 -13.84
N ASP A 146 -5.17 1.75 -13.88
CA ASP A 146 -3.77 2.06 -14.15
C ASP A 146 -3.22 3.24 -13.32
N PRO A 147 -3.37 3.21 -11.98
CA PRO A 147 -3.02 4.34 -11.13
C PRO A 147 -1.51 4.59 -11.11
N GLU A 148 -1.12 5.84 -10.86
CA GLU A 148 0.29 6.26 -10.76
C GLU A 148 0.91 5.88 -9.39
N VAL A 149 0.07 5.77 -8.37
CA VAL A 149 0.45 5.37 -7.01
C VAL A 149 -0.33 4.13 -6.61
N LEU A 150 0.35 3.10 -6.16
CA LEU A 150 -0.23 1.90 -5.60
C LEU A 150 0.03 1.85 -4.08
N VAL A 151 -1.02 1.70 -3.30
CA VAL A 151 -0.94 1.47 -1.85
C VAL A 151 -1.48 0.06 -1.58
N LEU A 152 -0.59 -0.84 -1.19
CA LEU A 152 -0.89 -2.26 -1.03
C LEU A 152 -0.69 -2.65 0.44
N ASP A 153 -1.79 -2.85 1.16
CA ASP A 153 -1.77 -3.17 2.59
C ASP A 153 -1.91 -4.69 2.77
N GLU A 154 -0.80 -5.37 3.12
CA GLU A 154 -0.71 -6.84 3.25
C GLU A 154 -1.18 -7.59 1.98
N PRO A 155 -0.67 -7.28 0.78
CA PRO A 155 -1.29 -7.70 -0.47
C PRO A 155 -1.31 -9.22 -0.69
N THR A 156 -0.33 -9.96 -0.19
CA THR A 156 -0.21 -11.42 -0.33
C THR A 156 -0.96 -12.20 0.74
N ALA A 157 -1.45 -11.52 1.79
CA ALA A 157 -2.11 -12.18 2.91
C ALA A 157 -3.38 -12.92 2.47
N GLY A 158 -3.44 -14.22 2.77
CA GLY A 158 -4.60 -15.07 2.46
C GLY A 158 -4.72 -15.51 1.01
N LEU A 159 -3.80 -15.13 0.12
CA LEU A 159 -3.70 -15.69 -1.22
C LEU A 159 -3.06 -17.08 -1.18
N ASP A 160 -3.46 -17.92 -2.12
CA ASP A 160 -2.73 -19.16 -2.43
C ASP A 160 -1.36 -18.82 -3.09
N PRO A 161 -0.38 -19.77 -3.08
CA PRO A 161 0.96 -19.48 -3.59
C PRO A 161 0.98 -18.99 -5.04
N LEU A 162 0.17 -19.57 -5.93
CA LEU A 162 0.11 -19.15 -7.33
C LEU A 162 -0.45 -17.73 -7.47
N ALA A 163 -1.52 -17.42 -6.74
CA ALA A 163 -2.11 -16.09 -6.78
C ALA A 163 -1.18 -15.03 -6.18
N SER A 164 -0.38 -15.40 -5.17
CA SER A 164 0.63 -14.53 -4.60
C SER A 164 1.72 -14.20 -5.63
N GLU A 165 2.24 -15.19 -6.35
CA GLU A 165 3.26 -14.98 -7.39
C GLU A 165 2.72 -14.10 -8.53
N ILE A 166 1.52 -14.36 -9.04
CA ILE A 166 0.87 -13.52 -10.05
C ILE A 166 0.78 -12.05 -9.59
N LEU A 167 0.42 -11.82 -8.32
CA LEU A 167 0.36 -10.46 -7.79
C LEU A 167 1.74 -9.82 -7.69
N LYS A 168 2.75 -10.54 -7.23
CA LYS A 168 4.14 -10.05 -7.15
C LYS A 168 4.68 -9.68 -8.52
N GLU A 169 4.50 -10.54 -9.53
CA GLU A 169 4.87 -10.25 -10.91
C GLU A 169 4.20 -8.96 -11.42
N LYS A 170 2.89 -8.79 -11.12
CA LYS A 170 2.18 -7.56 -11.47
C LYS A 170 2.76 -6.34 -10.78
N VAL A 171 3.05 -6.40 -9.48
CA VAL A 171 3.66 -5.30 -8.72
C VAL A 171 5.04 -4.94 -9.30
N LEU A 172 5.86 -5.93 -9.63
CA LEU A 172 7.17 -5.70 -10.25
C LEU A 172 7.05 -5.03 -11.62
N ALA A 173 6.13 -5.49 -12.45
CA ALA A 173 5.85 -4.87 -13.74
C ALA A 173 5.40 -3.40 -13.61
N GLU A 174 4.57 -3.08 -12.63
CA GLU A 174 4.12 -1.70 -12.38
C GLU A 174 5.26 -0.81 -11.85
N LYS A 175 6.16 -1.38 -11.04
CA LYS A 175 7.39 -0.70 -10.60
C LYS A 175 8.29 -0.34 -11.79
N GLU A 176 8.48 -1.26 -12.74
CA GLU A 176 9.27 -1.02 -13.96
C GLU A 176 8.66 0.07 -14.85
N LYS A 177 7.34 0.25 -14.81
CA LYS A 177 6.65 1.38 -15.47
C LYS A 177 6.88 2.73 -14.78
N GLY A 178 7.62 2.76 -13.68
CA GLY A 178 7.95 3.99 -12.96
C GLY A 178 6.90 4.45 -11.97
N LYS A 179 5.95 3.61 -11.59
CA LYS A 179 4.92 3.95 -10.58
C LYS A 179 5.52 4.03 -9.18
N LEU A 180 4.90 4.82 -8.32
CA LEU A 180 5.18 4.80 -6.89
C LEU A 180 4.36 3.69 -6.22
N ILE A 181 5.02 2.79 -5.52
CA ILE A 181 4.36 1.69 -4.82
C ILE A 181 4.68 1.75 -3.34
N LEU A 182 3.65 1.78 -2.49
CA LEU A 182 3.76 1.68 -1.04
C LEU A 182 3.19 0.34 -0.60
N VAL A 183 4.02 -0.49 0.03
CA VAL A 183 3.63 -1.84 0.46
C VAL A 183 3.81 -1.98 1.96
N THR A 184 2.79 -2.53 2.64
CA THR A 184 2.98 -3.10 3.98
C THR A 184 2.97 -4.62 3.90
N SER A 185 3.75 -5.29 4.72
CA SER A 185 3.68 -6.74 4.92
C SER A 185 4.34 -7.12 6.24
N HIS A 186 3.85 -8.20 6.84
CA HIS A 186 4.53 -8.89 7.93
C HIS A 186 5.56 -9.91 7.42
N ILE A 187 5.56 -10.21 6.12
CA ILE A 187 6.48 -11.14 5.47
C ILE A 187 7.63 -10.33 4.87
N LEU A 188 8.76 -10.25 5.58
CA LEU A 188 9.90 -9.42 5.18
C LEU A 188 10.57 -9.90 3.88
N SER A 189 10.46 -11.19 3.53
CA SER A 189 10.94 -11.71 2.24
C SER A 189 10.17 -11.13 1.06
N ASP A 190 8.83 -10.98 1.18
CA ASP A 190 8.03 -10.37 0.14
C ASP A 190 8.39 -8.89 -0.05
N LEU A 191 8.63 -8.17 1.06
CA LEU A 191 9.07 -6.78 1.00
C LEU A 191 10.44 -6.65 0.33
N GLU A 192 11.37 -7.53 0.65
CA GLU A 192 12.72 -7.54 0.05
C GLU A 192 12.67 -7.76 -1.47
N GLU A 193 11.74 -8.59 -1.94
CA GLU A 193 11.52 -8.85 -3.35
C GLU A 193 10.85 -7.69 -4.08
N LEU A 194 9.80 -7.13 -3.48
CA LEU A 194 8.93 -6.16 -4.13
C LEU A 194 9.40 -4.71 -4.04
N THR A 195 10.24 -4.37 -3.04
CA THR A 195 10.52 -2.97 -2.73
C THR A 195 11.99 -2.59 -2.90
N THR A 196 12.23 -1.30 -3.11
CA THR A 196 13.57 -0.71 -3.26
C THR A 196 14.01 0.02 -1.98
N ASP A 197 13.04 0.54 -1.24
CA ASP A 197 13.26 1.42 -0.09
C ASP A 197 12.50 0.93 1.13
N VAL A 198 13.00 1.27 2.31
CA VAL A 198 12.35 1.01 3.60
C VAL A 198 12.05 2.32 4.29
N LEU A 199 10.78 2.51 4.64
CA LEU A 199 10.30 3.51 5.59
C LEU A 199 9.95 2.79 6.90
N TYR A 200 10.74 3.01 7.95
CA TYR A 200 10.54 2.43 9.25
C TYR A 200 9.87 3.42 10.21
N LEU A 201 8.67 3.06 10.65
CA LEU A 201 7.89 3.81 11.63
C LEU A 201 7.91 3.11 13.00
N MET A 202 8.14 3.87 14.05
CA MET A 202 8.00 3.43 15.43
C MET A 202 7.41 4.58 16.27
N ASP A 203 6.41 4.28 17.10
CA ASP A 203 5.75 5.25 17.98
C ASP A 203 5.26 6.52 17.24
N GLY A 204 4.76 6.33 16.02
CA GLY A 204 4.27 7.41 15.16
C GLY A 204 5.35 8.26 14.50
N GLN A 205 6.63 7.95 14.67
CA GLN A 205 7.76 8.71 14.13
C GLN A 205 8.53 7.91 13.07
N VAL A 206 9.10 8.62 12.09
CA VAL A 206 10.03 8.03 11.12
C VAL A 206 11.39 7.86 11.81
N GLN A 207 11.80 6.62 11.98
CA GLN A 207 13.13 6.29 12.47
C GLN A 207 14.16 6.40 11.36
N PHE A 208 13.83 5.88 10.19
CA PHE A 208 14.62 6.06 8.97
C PHE A 208 13.79 5.83 7.72
N TYR A 209 14.25 6.42 6.63
CA TYR A 209 13.77 6.19 5.26
C TYR A 209 14.99 6.13 4.35
N GLN A 210 15.26 4.97 3.76
CA GLN A 210 16.46 4.76 2.96
C GLN A 210 16.34 3.53 2.02
N PRO A 211 17.16 3.45 0.97
CA PRO A 211 17.25 2.27 0.11
C PRO A 211 17.62 1.00 0.88
N ILE A 212 17.01 -0.13 0.52
CA ILE A 212 17.31 -1.46 1.09
C ILE A 212 18.78 -1.81 0.91
N ALA A 213 19.35 -1.50 -0.27
CA ALA A 213 20.75 -1.74 -0.54
C ALA A 213 21.67 -0.99 0.44
N GLN A 214 21.35 0.27 0.77
CA GLN A 214 22.10 1.05 1.75
C GLN A 214 21.97 0.46 3.16
N LEU A 215 20.76 0.01 3.54
CA LEU A 215 20.51 -0.64 4.81
C LEU A 215 21.39 -1.88 4.98
N LYS A 216 21.41 -2.75 3.97
CA LYS A 216 22.21 -3.97 3.94
C LYS A 216 23.71 -3.66 4.01
N SER A 217 24.19 -2.72 3.21
CA SER A 217 25.60 -2.30 3.23
C SER A 217 26.05 -1.77 4.59
N ARG A 218 25.20 -0.93 5.24
CA ARG A 218 25.49 -0.35 6.55
C ARG A 218 25.55 -1.39 7.67
N THR A 219 24.77 -2.45 7.56
CA THR A 219 24.69 -3.50 8.58
C THR A 219 25.60 -4.70 8.32
N GLY A 220 26.12 -4.84 7.09
CA GLY A 220 26.86 -6.02 6.65
C GLY A 220 25.99 -7.26 6.46
N GLU A 221 24.67 -7.10 6.41
CA GLU A 221 23.72 -8.20 6.32
C GLU A 221 23.18 -8.35 4.90
N GLU A 222 23.10 -9.59 4.42
CA GLU A 222 22.59 -9.87 3.08
C GLU A 222 21.07 -9.83 2.97
N LYS A 223 20.36 -10.14 4.07
CA LYS A 223 18.88 -10.22 4.13
C LYS A 223 18.27 -9.04 4.87
N LEU A 224 17.17 -8.50 4.35
CA LEU A 224 16.45 -7.37 4.93
C LEU A 224 16.06 -7.62 6.39
N ASN A 225 15.56 -8.82 6.72
CA ASN A 225 15.15 -9.16 8.09
C ASN A 225 16.30 -9.07 9.09
N ARG A 226 17.52 -9.51 8.71
CA ARG A 226 18.72 -9.43 9.55
C ARG A 226 19.21 -7.98 9.68
N ALA A 227 19.20 -7.25 8.57
CA ALA A 227 19.56 -5.83 8.57
C ALA A 227 18.68 -5.00 9.50
N LEU A 228 17.37 -5.20 9.44
CA LEU A 228 16.41 -4.56 10.34
C LEU A 228 16.65 -4.96 11.81
N ALA A 229 16.81 -6.26 12.08
CA ALA A 229 17.08 -6.74 13.43
C ALA A 229 18.38 -6.17 14.02
N SER A 230 19.42 -6.01 13.18
CA SER A 230 20.71 -5.40 13.60
C SER A 230 20.53 -3.93 14.01
N ILE A 231 19.72 -3.17 13.27
CA ILE A 231 19.45 -1.76 13.63
C ILE A 231 18.63 -1.67 14.91
N MET A 232 17.54 -2.43 15.00
CA MET A 232 16.66 -2.41 16.17
C MET A 232 17.38 -2.79 17.45
N ARG A 233 18.34 -3.73 17.39
CA ARG A 233 19.19 -4.09 18.57
C ARG A 233 20.11 -2.96 18.98
N LYS A 234 20.73 -2.26 18.02
CA LYS A 234 21.59 -1.11 18.34
C LYS A 234 20.82 0.04 19.00
N GLU A 235 19.62 0.32 18.54
CA GLU A 235 18.76 1.34 19.14
C GLU A 235 18.25 0.94 20.55
N ALA A 236 17.94 -0.34 20.76
CA ALA A 236 17.54 -0.84 22.08
C ALA A 236 18.67 -0.84 23.13
N HIS A 237 19.93 -0.81 22.71
CA HIS A 237 21.10 -0.71 23.63
C HIS A 237 21.55 0.73 23.88
N LEU A 238 20.96 1.73 23.22
CA LEU A 238 21.24 3.16 23.37
C LEU A 238 20.22 3.87 24.26
N ASN A 239 19.15 3.18 24.66
CA ASN A 239 18.11 3.63 25.62
C ASN A 239 18.24 2.82 26.93
#